data_bf04fdaa262c3f21e4e9443342c5a28b
#
_entry.id   bf04fdaa262c3f21e4e9443342c5a28b
#
_cell.length_a   1.000
_cell.length_b   1.000
_cell.length_c   1.000
_cell.angle_alpha   90.00
_cell.angle_beta   90.00
_cell.angle_gamma   90.00
#
_symmetry.space_group_name_H-M   'P 1'
#
loop_
_entity.id
_entity.type
_entity.pdbx_description
1 polymer ?
#
loop_
_entity_poly.entity_id
_entity_poly.type
_entity_poly.pdbx_seq_one_letter_code
_entity_poly.pdbx_strand_id
1 'polypeptide(L)'
;VLPNSNSDICKVGIGGAVQNNVLGVATGILVDDELCQLLKLSRSQFAYGMKVSAVAILCQDPRVWTSMQDAGTPCPVNGLIGAEAAAYWQENPHLIPEGSRYREDYVKANKPEQKEFDDAQNLAMFKTFFLITTGLLLF
;
A
#
# COMPACT_ATOMS: atom_id res chain seq x y z
N VAL A 1 -14.09 4.21 -27.85
CA VAL A 1 -14.77 3.68 -26.64
C VAL A 1 -15.04 2.22 -26.89
N LEU A 2 -14.28 1.33 -26.27
CA LEU A 2 -14.59 -0.10 -26.27
C LEU A 2 -15.71 -0.32 -25.26
N PRO A 3 -16.86 -0.82 -25.65
CA PRO A 3 -17.92 -1.16 -24.72
C PRO A 3 -17.46 -2.36 -23.89
N ASN A 4 -17.14 -2.13 -22.63
CA ASN A 4 -16.88 -3.19 -21.69
C ASN A 4 -18.23 -3.77 -21.23
N SER A 5 -18.82 -4.63 -22.07
CA SER A 5 -20.13 -5.22 -21.80
C SER A 5 -20.08 -6.57 -21.10
N ASN A 6 -18.90 -7.05 -20.70
CA ASN A 6 -18.78 -8.29 -19.94
C ASN A 6 -18.50 -8.01 -18.48
N SER A 7 -19.56 -8.02 -17.66
CA SER A 7 -19.49 -7.92 -16.20
C SER A 7 -18.65 -9.03 -15.53
N ASP A 8 -18.20 -10.01 -16.32
CA ASP A 8 -17.40 -11.13 -15.83
C ASP A 8 -15.89 -10.97 -16.00
N ILE A 9 -15.44 -9.96 -16.74
CA ILE A 9 -14.02 -9.73 -16.97
C ILE A 9 -13.56 -8.53 -16.15
N CYS A 10 -12.76 -8.78 -15.10
CA CYS A 10 -12.12 -7.73 -14.31
C CYS A 10 -10.90 -7.15 -15.02
N LYS A 11 -11.12 -6.61 -16.21
CA LYS A 11 -10.08 -5.95 -17.02
C LYS A 11 -10.54 -4.58 -17.45
N VAL A 12 -9.70 -3.59 -17.25
CA VAL A 12 -9.94 -2.21 -17.70
C VAL A 12 -9.06 -1.93 -18.91
N GLY A 13 -9.67 -1.47 -19.97
CA GLY A 13 -8.93 -1.00 -21.14
C GLY A 13 -8.36 0.40 -20.88
N ILE A 14 -7.06 0.55 -20.91
CA ILE A 14 -6.41 1.85 -20.97
C ILE A 14 -6.02 2.08 -22.43
N GLY A 15 -6.67 3.03 -23.12
CA GLY A 15 -6.43 3.34 -24.51
C GLY A 15 -6.23 4.83 -24.72
N GLY A 16 -5.18 5.20 -25.48
CA GLY A 16 -4.97 6.53 -26.03
C GLY A 16 -5.17 6.49 -27.55
N ALA A 17 -6.01 7.38 -28.08
CA ALA A 17 -6.11 7.60 -29.51
C ALA A 17 -5.37 8.89 -29.87
N VAL A 18 -4.34 8.79 -30.69
CA VAL A 18 -3.70 9.94 -31.34
C VAL A 18 -4.20 10.05 -32.74
N GLN A 19 -5.00 11.07 -33.03
CA GLN A 19 -5.43 11.40 -34.39
C GLN A 19 -4.46 12.41 -35.00
N ASN A 20 -3.64 11.93 -35.91
CA ASN A 20 -2.94 12.78 -36.88
C ASN A 20 -3.61 12.61 -38.27
N ASN A 21 -3.58 13.69 -39.07
CA ASN A 21 -4.30 13.78 -40.37
C ASN A 21 -3.97 12.69 -41.40
N VAL A 22 -3.09 11.74 -41.11
CA VAL A 22 -2.63 10.71 -42.06
C VAL A 22 -2.75 9.29 -41.53
N LEU A 23 -2.72 9.06 -40.23
CA LEU A 23 -2.80 7.71 -39.63
C LEU A 23 -3.39 7.77 -38.23
N GLY A 24 -4.52 7.09 -38.02
CA GLY A 24 -5.07 6.84 -36.69
C GLY A 24 -4.50 5.53 -36.11
N VAL A 25 -3.70 5.60 -35.09
CA VAL A 25 -3.24 4.41 -34.33
C VAL A 25 -3.93 4.41 -32.98
N ALA A 26 -4.77 3.40 -32.75
CA ALA A 26 -5.37 3.14 -31.45
C ALA A 26 -4.57 2.01 -30.76
N THR A 27 -3.90 2.33 -29.66
CA THR A 27 -3.26 1.34 -28.80
C THR A 27 -4.09 1.17 -27.53
N GLY A 28 -4.58 -0.03 -27.28
CA GLY A 28 -5.30 -0.39 -26.07
C GLY A 28 -4.54 -1.48 -25.31
N ILE A 29 -4.29 -1.23 -24.01
CA ILE A 29 -3.74 -2.23 -23.10
C ILE A 29 -4.85 -2.63 -22.13
N LEU A 30 -5.01 -3.93 -21.88
CA LEU A 30 -5.92 -4.45 -20.86
C LEU A 30 -5.15 -4.62 -19.56
N VAL A 31 -5.60 -3.94 -18.50
CA VAL A 31 -5.03 -4.04 -17.15
C VAL A 31 -6.04 -4.76 -16.25
N ASP A 32 -5.55 -5.65 -15.40
CA ASP A 32 -6.38 -6.34 -14.44
C ASP A 32 -6.85 -5.37 -13.34
N ASP A 33 -8.15 -5.41 -13.03
CA ASP A 33 -8.76 -4.64 -11.94
C ASP A 33 -8.79 -5.53 -10.68
N GLU A 34 -7.83 -5.32 -9.81
CA GLU A 34 -7.71 -6.08 -8.54
C GLU A 34 -8.95 -5.91 -7.66
N LEU A 35 -9.51 -4.70 -7.59
CA LEU A 35 -10.70 -4.46 -6.78
C LEU A 35 -11.90 -5.25 -7.30
N CYS A 36 -12.09 -5.32 -8.62
CA CYS A 36 -13.11 -6.14 -9.25
C CYS A 36 -12.90 -7.62 -8.91
N GLN A 37 -11.66 -8.11 -8.94
CA GLN A 37 -11.33 -9.50 -8.58
C GLN A 37 -11.65 -9.80 -7.12
N LEU A 38 -11.24 -8.93 -6.18
CA LEU A 38 -11.56 -9.07 -4.76
C LEU A 38 -13.06 -9.11 -4.50
N LEU A 39 -13.82 -8.22 -5.16
CA LEU A 39 -15.29 -8.19 -5.05
C LEU A 39 -15.93 -9.49 -5.54
N LYS A 40 -15.45 -10.05 -6.66
CA LYS A 40 -15.97 -11.31 -7.19
C LYS A 40 -15.63 -12.50 -6.29
N LEU A 41 -14.39 -12.59 -5.82
CA LEU A 41 -13.96 -13.63 -4.89
C LEU A 41 -14.75 -13.55 -3.58
N SER A 42 -14.93 -12.36 -3.03
CA SER A 42 -15.74 -12.15 -1.82
C SER A 42 -17.18 -12.60 -2.01
N ARG A 43 -17.83 -12.22 -3.11
CA ARG A 43 -19.20 -12.66 -3.43
C ARG A 43 -19.30 -14.17 -3.58
N SER A 44 -18.31 -14.80 -4.20
CA SER A 44 -18.26 -16.25 -4.35
C SER A 44 -18.16 -16.93 -2.97
N GLN A 45 -17.27 -16.48 -2.10
CA GLN A 45 -17.12 -17.00 -0.74
C GLN A 45 -18.42 -16.82 0.08
N PHE A 46 -19.03 -15.64 -0.04
CA PHE A 46 -20.31 -15.37 0.62
C PHE A 46 -21.43 -16.32 0.15
N ALA A 47 -21.50 -16.59 -1.16
CA ALA A 47 -22.47 -17.53 -1.74
C ALA A 47 -22.30 -18.96 -1.22
N TYR A 48 -21.07 -19.37 -0.92
CA TYR A 48 -20.78 -20.66 -0.27
C TYR A 48 -21.03 -20.65 1.25
N GLY A 49 -21.54 -19.56 1.81
CA GLY A 49 -21.83 -19.43 3.24
C GLY A 49 -20.61 -19.04 4.09
N MET A 50 -19.44 -18.85 3.49
CA MET A 50 -18.18 -18.47 4.16
C MET A 50 -18.11 -16.96 4.39
N LYS A 51 -18.99 -16.44 5.25
CA LYS A 51 -19.14 -14.97 5.44
C LYS A 51 -17.88 -14.29 5.98
N VAL A 52 -17.20 -14.91 6.94
CA VAL A 52 -15.98 -14.36 7.54
C VAL A 52 -14.85 -14.31 6.50
N SER A 53 -14.71 -15.38 5.72
CA SER A 53 -13.74 -15.45 4.64
C SER A 53 -14.01 -14.41 3.54
N ALA A 54 -15.29 -14.19 3.21
CA ALA A 54 -15.69 -13.16 2.25
C ALA A 54 -15.24 -11.76 2.68
N VAL A 55 -15.39 -11.44 3.96
CA VAL A 55 -14.91 -10.16 4.54
C VAL A 55 -13.38 -10.11 4.54
N ALA A 56 -12.71 -11.18 4.93
CA ALA A 56 -11.25 -11.25 4.96
C ALA A 56 -10.62 -11.01 3.59
N ILE A 57 -11.25 -11.46 2.50
CA ILE A 57 -10.82 -11.15 1.13
C ILE A 57 -10.89 -9.65 0.85
N LEU A 58 -11.98 -8.97 1.21
CA LEU A 58 -12.12 -7.53 1.02
C LEU A 58 -11.11 -6.73 1.84
N CYS A 59 -10.74 -7.25 3.01
CA CYS A 59 -9.75 -6.63 3.89
C CYS A 59 -8.30 -6.62 3.34
N GLN A 60 -8.06 -7.22 2.18
CA GLN A 60 -6.80 -7.06 1.46
C GLN A 60 -6.67 -5.66 0.85
N ASP A 61 -7.80 -4.99 0.56
CA ASP A 61 -7.79 -3.59 0.14
C ASP A 61 -7.58 -2.67 1.36
N PRO A 62 -6.57 -1.78 1.35
CA PRO A 62 -6.25 -0.91 2.49
C PRO A 62 -7.39 0.06 2.85
N ARG A 63 -8.23 0.41 1.90
CA ARG A 63 -9.40 1.30 2.13
C ARG A 63 -10.48 0.55 2.91
N VAL A 64 -10.73 -0.71 2.56
CA VAL A 64 -11.68 -1.56 3.28
C VAL A 64 -11.17 -1.85 4.68
N TRP A 65 -9.91 -2.23 4.80
CA TRP A 65 -9.27 -2.50 6.09
C TRP A 65 -9.37 -1.28 7.02
N THR A 66 -9.02 -0.10 6.51
CA THR A 66 -9.07 1.16 7.27
C THR A 66 -10.50 1.48 7.72
N SER A 67 -11.47 1.38 6.81
CA SER A 67 -12.87 1.69 7.14
C SER A 67 -13.46 0.72 8.16
N MET A 68 -13.09 -0.54 8.12
CA MET A 68 -13.53 -1.54 9.11
C MET A 68 -12.92 -1.26 10.49
N GLN A 69 -11.65 -0.88 10.54
CA GLN A 69 -11.01 -0.47 11.78
C GLN A 69 -11.67 0.77 12.38
N ASP A 70 -11.96 1.79 11.56
CA ASP A 70 -12.64 3.02 11.98
C ASP A 70 -14.06 2.76 12.50
N ALA A 71 -14.75 1.78 11.91
CA ALA A 71 -16.09 1.37 12.33
C ALA A 71 -16.09 0.52 13.63
N GLY A 72 -14.92 0.17 14.18
CA GLY A 72 -14.83 -0.71 15.34
C GLY A 72 -15.15 -2.19 15.04
N THR A 73 -15.10 -2.57 13.75
CA THR A 73 -15.30 -3.94 13.27
C THR A 73 -14.03 -4.43 12.58
N PRO A 74 -12.96 -4.75 13.31
CA PRO A 74 -11.66 -5.06 12.73
C PRO A 74 -11.74 -6.26 11.79
N CYS A 75 -10.89 -6.23 10.77
CA CYS A 75 -10.78 -7.30 9.78
C CYS A 75 -10.44 -8.63 10.41
N PRO A 76 -11.14 -9.73 10.02
CA PRO A 76 -10.82 -11.07 10.49
C PRO A 76 -9.40 -11.48 10.12
N VAL A 77 -8.71 -12.16 11.02
CA VAL A 77 -7.33 -12.62 10.81
C VAL A 77 -7.08 -13.89 11.62
N ASN A 78 -6.42 -14.88 11.05
CA ASN A 78 -6.05 -16.14 11.73
C ASN A 78 -7.20 -16.81 12.50
N GLY A 79 -8.41 -16.73 11.99
CA GLY A 79 -9.61 -17.27 12.68
C GLY A 79 -10.13 -16.38 13.80
N LEU A 80 -9.48 -15.26 14.09
CA LEU A 80 -9.91 -14.28 15.09
C LEU A 80 -10.88 -13.28 14.47
N ILE A 81 -11.84 -12.82 15.29
CA ILE A 81 -12.84 -11.81 14.93
C ILE A 81 -13.04 -10.84 16.10
N GLY A 82 -13.59 -9.65 15.82
CA GLY A 82 -13.92 -8.67 16.86
C GLY A 82 -12.71 -8.23 17.68
N ALA A 83 -12.84 -8.21 19.00
CA ALA A 83 -11.80 -7.70 19.90
C ALA A 83 -10.46 -8.45 19.81
N GLU A 84 -10.51 -9.76 19.59
CA GLU A 84 -9.31 -10.60 19.45
C GLU A 84 -8.55 -10.25 18.13
N ALA A 85 -9.28 -10.03 17.04
CA ALA A 85 -8.67 -9.57 15.80
C ALA A 85 -8.07 -8.15 15.96
N ALA A 86 -8.75 -7.26 16.71
CA ALA A 86 -8.21 -5.93 17.01
C ALA A 86 -6.88 -6.00 17.76
N ALA A 87 -6.80 -6.83 18.79
CA ALA A 87 -5.56 -7.05 19.54
C ALA A 87 -4.45 -7.60 18.65
N TYR A 88 -4.77 -8.59 17.81
CA TYR A 88 -3.79 -9.15 16.87
C TYR A 88 -3.22 -8.10 15.91
N TRP A 89 -4.06 -7.21 15.36
CA TRP A 89 -3.60 -6.15 14.47
C TRP A 89 -2.73 -5.11 15.18
N GLN A 90 -3.01 -4.82 16.46
CA GLN A 90 -2.19 -3.92 17.28
C GLN A 90 -0.80 -4.52 17.57
N GLU A 91 -0.73 -5.81 17.80
CA GLU A 91 0.53 -6.53 18.03
C GLU A 91 1.34 -6.74 16.74
N ASN A 92 0.67 -6.78 15.59
CA ASN A 92 1.27 -7.08 14.30
C ASN A 92 1.03 -5.98 13.24
N PRO A 93 1.39 -4.72 13.51
CA PRO A 93 1.09 -3.61 12.60
C PRO A 93 1.82 -3.70 11.26
N HIS A 94 2.89 -4.47 11.18
CA HIS A 94 3.62 -4.74 9.94
C HIS A 94 2.82 -5.60 8.93
N LEU A 95 1.79 -6.31 9.38
CA LEU A 95 0.90 -7.11 8.53
C LEU A 95 -0.29 -6.32 7.99
N ILE A 96 -0.51 -5.10 8.47
CA ILE A 96 -1.57 -4.22 7.97
C ILE A 96 -1.32 -3.93 6.48
N PRO A 97 -2.35 -3.94 5.61
CA PRO A 97 -2.19 -3.67 4.19
C PRO A 97 -1.48 -2.34 3.91
N GLU A 98 -0.59 -2.35 2.92
CA GLU A 98 0.11 -1.14 2.48
C GLU A 98 -0.90 -0.13 1.91
N GLY A 99 -0.68 1.16 2.20
CA GLY A 99 -1.62 2.23 1.85
C GLY A 99 -2.73 2.46 2.88
N SER A 100 -2.80 1.66 3.96
CA SER A 100 -3.60 1.99 5.13
C SER A 100 -2.88 3.05 5.97
N ARG A 101 -3.61 4.09 6.43
CA ARG A 101 -3.04 5.12 7.31
C ARG A 101 -2.44 4.55 8.60
N TYR A 102 -3.02 3.49 9.15
CA TYR A 102 -2.52 2.82 10.35
C TYR A 102 -1.14 2.19 10.15
N ARG A 103 -0.88 1.62 8.96
CA ARG A 103 0.44 1.12 8.60
C ARG A 103 1.44 2.25 8.39
N GLU A 104 1.03 3.31 7.72
CA GLU A 104 1.87 4.48 7.50
C GLU A 104 2.30 5.14 8.80
N ASP A 105 1.37 5.30 9.75
CA ASP A 105 1.66 5.84 11.07
C ASP A 105 2.63 4.95 11.85
N TYR A 106 2.44 3.62 11.79
CA TYR A 106 3.39 2.68 12.37
C TYR A 106 4.78 2.78 11.75
N VAL A 107 4.88 2.82 10.43
CA VAL A 107 6.16 2.95 9.71
C VAL A 107 6.84 4.27 10.05
N LYS A 108 6.08 5.38 10.14
CA LYS A 108 6.62 6.68 10.56
C LYS A 108 7.14 6.65 12.00
N ALA A 109 6.39 6.01 12.92
CA ALA A 109 6.77 5.91 14.33
C ALA A 109 7.99 5.00 14.58
N ASN A 110 8.17 3.98 13.73
CA ASN A 110 9.25 2.99 13.85
C ASN A 110 10.35 3.15 12.81
N LYS A 111 10.34 4.23 12.04
CA LYS A 111 11.43 4.53 11.12
C LYS A 111 12.69 4.78 11.94
N PRO A 112 13.75 3.97 11.78
CA PRO A 112 15.01 4.23 12.47
C PRO A 112 15.44 5.65 12.12
N GLU A 113 15.66 6.44 13.15
CA GLU A 113 15.91 7.86 13.01
C GLU A 113 17.17 8.05 12.16
N GLN A 114 17.00 8.60 10.95
CA GLN A 114 18.09 8.91 10.02
C GLN A 114 19.05 9.95 10.62
N LYS A 115 18.73 10.52 11.77
CA LYS A 115 19.53 11.46 12.57
C LYS A 115 20.90 10.90 12.93
N GLU A 116 21.01 9.62 13.27
CA GLU A 116 22.30 9.06 13.70
C GLU A 116 23.31 8.99 12.55
N PHE A 117 22.83 8.83 11.29
CA PHE A 117 23.69 8.81 10.12
C PHE A 117 24.11 10.23 9.69
N ASP A 118 23.20 11.19 9.77
CA ASP A 118 23.49 12.60 9.45
C ASP A 118 24.42 13.23 10.47
N ASP A 119 24.25 12.89 11.76
CA ASP A 119 25.13 13.37 12.84
C ASP A 119 26.54 12.78 12.74
N ALA A 120 26.65 11.49 12.37
CA ALA A 120 27.95 10.85 12.15
C ALA A 120 28.68 11.42 10.94
N GLN A 121 27.98 11.72 9.84
CA GLN A 121 28.55 12.36 8.66
C GLN A 121 28.94 13.82 8.92
N ASN A 122 28.09 14.55 9.63
CA ASN A 122 28.38 15.93 10.01
C ASN A 122 29.61 16.01 10.96
N LEU A 123 29.68 15.08 11.93
CA LEU A 123 30.84 15.02 12.85
C LEU A 123 32.12 14.64 12.12
N ALA A 124 32.07 13.76 11.13
CA ALA A 124 33.23 13.39 10.32
C ALA A 124 33.69 14.56 9.43
N MET A 125 32.77 15.31 8.82
CA MET A 125 33.08 16.50 8.06
C MET A 125 33.67 17.63 8.92
N PHE A 126 33.15 17.84 10.13
CA PHE A 126 33.71 18.81 11.07
C PHE A 126 35.12 18.44 11.48
N LYS A 127 35.41 17.18 11.77
CA LYS A 127 36.76 16.71 12.11
C LYS A 127 37.76 16.91 10.97
N THR A 128 37.37 16.61 9.73
CA THR A 128 38.24 16.84 8.58
C THR A 128 38.49 18.31 8.31
N PHE A 129 37.47 19.15 8.46
CA PHE A 129 37.62 20.61 8.28
C PHE A 129 38.52 21.20 9.36
N PHE A 130 38.42 20.76 10.60
CA PHE A 130 39.27 21.23 11.70
C PHE A 130 40.73 20.80 11.54
N LEU A 131 41.01 19.61 11.03
CA LEU A 131 42.35 19.13 10.74
C LEU A 131 43.02 19.90 9.61
N ILE A 132 42.25 20.30 8.60
CA ILE A 132 42.77 21.10 7.47
C ILE A 132 43.09 22.53 7.92
N THR A 133 42.25 23.15 8.74
CA THR A 133 42.47 24.53 9.22
C THR A 133 43.60 24.62 10.23
N THR A 134 43.78 23.62 11.12
CA THR A 134 44.93 23.60 12.04
C THR A 134 46.24 23.24 11.36
N GLY A 135 46.20 22.43 10.30
CA GLY A 135 47.40 22.11 9.50
C GLY A 135 47.88 23.26 8.64
N LEU A 136 47.01 24.23 8.27
CA LEU A 136 47.39 25.39 7.47
C LEU A 136 47.99 26.52 8.28
N LEU A 137 47.87 26.48 9.62
CA LEU A 137 48.43 27.48 10.55
C LEU A 137 49.86 27.16 11.03
N LEU A 138 50.40 26.00 10.60
CA LEU A 138 51.75 25.53 10.99
C LEU A 138 52.78 25.57 9.88
N PHE A 139 52.51 26.33 8.78
CA PHE A 139 53.49 26.62 7.72
C PHE A 139 53.60 28.12 7.49
#